data_282b7a6b4ff6336e1df3eda3aa3d02fe
#
_entry.id   282b7a6b4ff6336e1df3eda3aa3d02fe
#
_cell.length_a   1.000
_cell.length_b   1.000
_cell.length_c   1.000
_cell.angle_alpha   90.00
_cell.angle_beta   90.00
_cell.angle_gamma   90.00
#
_symmetry.space_group_name_H-M   'P 1'
#
loop_
_entity.id
_entity.type
_entity.pdbx_description
1 polymer ?
#
loop_
_entity_poly.entity_id
_entity_poly.type
_entity_poly.pdbx_seq_one_letter_code
_entity_poly.pdbx_strand_id
1 'polypeptide(L)'
;MDSASSEVAFECGCFLLHSDGRVERTGGVDTVPAGFDADTGVTSKDVVVDAATGLAARLYLPAIPTAAPLASEPGGGGAATKLPVLVIFHGGYFVVGSPGCPDFHGYVNSLVAAARVVAVSVDYRLAPEHPLPAGYDDSWAALTWAASGADPCLSDHGDLGRVFVAGASAGANIAHNMAIAAGTSATPALARIEGVILLHPSFRGERKLEDEAEEFWRPNKKRWAVIFPGARDGSDDPRINPMTAGAPGLAKLAGKRLFVSTASEDPRAPRGRAYCEAVRTSGWPGEVEWFESKGEGHAFFVFDHGSHEAVALMDRVVAFVAGH
;
A
#
# COMPACT_ATOMS: atom_id res chain seq x y z
N MET A 1 -23.77 -37.00 -8.62
CA MET A 1 -24.47 -35.72 -8.27
C MET A 1 -23.72 -34.65 -9.02
N ASP A 2 -24.29 -34.26 -10.18
CA ASP A 2 -23.71 -33.17 -10.97
C ASP A 2 -23.74 -31.90 -10.16
N SER A 3 -22.57 -31.30 -9.91
CA SER A 3 -22.47 -29.94 -9.40
C SER A 3 -23.00 -29.05 -10.50
N ALA A 4 -24.26 -28.62 -10.38
CA ALA A 4 -24.80 -27.57 -11.25
C ALA A 4 -23.85 -26.40 -11.17
N SER A 5 -23.18 -26.08 -12.28
CA SER A 5 -22.36 -24.88 -12.38
C SER A 5 -23.30 -23.69 -12.20
N SER A 6 -23.16 -22.96 -11.07
CA SER A 6 -23.95 -21.77 -10.85
C SER A 6 -23.63 -20.74 -11.93
N GLU A 7 -24.64 -20.02 -12.38
CA GLU A 7 -24.50 -18.98 -13.42
C GLU A 7 -23.57 -17.86 -12.94
N VAL A 8 -22.71 -17.33 -13.82
CA VAL A 8 -21.87 -16.17 -13.53
C VAL A 8 -22.74 -14.91 -13.49
N ALA A 9 -22.88 -14.35 -12.29
CA ALA A 9 -23.66 -13.14 -12.07
C ALA A 9 -22.90 -11.87 -12.43
N PHE A 10 -21.57 -11.89 -12.23
CA PHE A 10 -20.68 -10.77 -12.55
C PHE A 10 -19.28 -11.28 -12.88
N GLU A 11 -18.65 -10.65 -13.88
CA GLU A 11 -17.29 -10.91 -14.30
C GLU A 11 -16.49 -9.60 -14.39
N CYS A 12 -15.28 -9.63 -13.89
CA CYS A 12 -14.26 -8.62 -14.22
C CYS A 12 -12.90 -9.33 -14.37
N GLY A 13 -11.94 -8.73 -15.04
CA GLY A 13 -10.69 -9.38 -15.46
C GLY A 13 -9.85 -10.08 -14.36
N CYS A 14 -10.26 -10.04 -13.09
CA CYS A 14 -9.55 -10.67 -11.96
C CYS A 14 -10.43 -11.62 -11.13
N PHE A 15 -11.75 -11.65 -11.32
CA PHE A 15 -12.61 -12.62 -10.65
C PHE A 15 -13.96 -12.81 -11.35
N LEU A 16 -14.59 -13.97 -11.08
CA LEU A 16 -15.98 -14.29 -11.39
C LEU A 16 -16.77 -14.35 -10.07
N LEU A 17 -17.92 -13.70 -10.04
CA LEU A 17 -18.91 -13.85 -8.96
C LEU A 17 -20.09 -14.66 -9.50
N HIS A 18 -20.36 -15.79 -8.89
CA HIS A 18 -21.46 -16.66 -9.24
C HIS A 18 -22.76 -16.27 -8.54
N SER A 19 -23.89 -16.68 -9.09
CA SER A 19 -25.23 -16.38 -8.55
C SER A 19 -25.49 -16.99 -7.16
N ASP A 20 -24.71 -17.99 -6.75
CA ASP A 20 -24.72 -18.60 -5.43
C ASP A 20 -23.80 -17.90 -4.42
N GLY A 21 -23.12 -16.82 -4.81
CA GLY A 21 -22.19 -16.05 -4.01
C GLY A 21 -20.74 -16.58 -4.02
N ARG A 22 -20.46 -17.68 -4.73
CA ARG A 22 -19.10 -18.21 -4.87
C ARG A 22 -18.26 -17.24 -5.70
N VAL A 23 -17.04 -16.98 -5.22
CA VAL A 23 -16.04 -16.15 -5.90
C VAL A 23 -14.94 -17.02 -6.47
N GLU A 24 -14.62 -16.84 -7.74
CA GLU A 24 -13.51 -17.49 -8.41
C GLU A 24 -12.55 -16.46 -8.95
N ARG A 25 -11.34 -16.39 -8.37
CA ARG A 25 -10.29 -15.47 -8.78
C ARG A 25 -9.46 -16.05 -9.91
N THR A 26 -9.21 -15.25 -10.94
CA THR A 26 -8.47 -15.65 -12.14
C THR A 26 -6.98 -15.30 -12.09
N GLY A 27 -6.53 -14.67 -10.99
CA GLY A 27 -5.13 -14.32 -10.75
C GLY A 27 -4.93 -13.72 -9.37
N GLY A 28 -3.66 -13.58 -8.96
CA GLY A 28 -3.28 -13.00 -7.67
C GLY A 28 -3.62 -13.87 -6.46
N VAL A 29 -3.73 -15.19 -6.67
CA VAL A 29 -4.08 -16.17 -5.64
C VAL A 29 -2.88 -17.01 -5.19
N ASP A 30 -1.84 -17.08 -6.01
CA ASP A 30 -0.63 -17.80 -5.66
C ASP A 30 0.06 -17.11 -4.48
N THR A 31 0.61 -17.92 -3.58
CA THR A 31 1.32 -17.44 -2.41
C THR A 31 2.61 -18.21 -2.18
N VAL A 32 3.64 -17.51 -1.73
CA VAL A 32 4.88 -18.10 -1.22
C VAL A 32 4.90 -18.00 0.31
N PRO A 33 5.50 -18.99 1.00
CA PRO A 33 5.63 -18.94 2.45
C PRO A 33 6.54 -17.80 2.87
N ALA A 34 6.31 -17.27 4.08
CA ALA A 34 7.27 -16.40 4.75
C ALA A 34 8.54 -17.19 5.12
N GLY A 35 9.68 -16.52 5.14
CA GLY A 35 10.97 -17.15 5.46
C GLY A 35 12.17 -16.25 5.18
N PHE A 36 13.33 -16.85 5.09
CA PHE A 36 14.57 -16.20 4.72
C PHE A 36 14.70 -16.15 3.18
N ASP A 37 14.90 -14.97 2.65
CA ASP A 37 15.19 -14.74 1.25
C ASP A 37 16.71 -14.59 1.05
N ALA A 38 17.29 -15.52 0.29
CA ALA A 38 18.74 -15.59 0.13
C ALA A 38 19.32 -14.48 -0.77
N ASP A 39 18.50 -13.95 -1.69
CA ASP A 39 18.94 -12.94 -2.66
C ASP A 39 19.03 -11.56 -2.01
N THR A 40 18.10 -11.25 -1.09
CA THR A 40 18.04 -9.96 -0.41
C THR A 40 18.57 -10.00 1.02
N GLY A 41 18.71 -11.20 1.62
CA GLY A 41 19.05 -11.36 3.02
C GLY A 41 17.94 -10.96 4.00
N VAL A 42 16.72 -10.75 3.51
CA VAL A 42 15.56 -10.37 4.32
C VAL A 42 14.92 -11.61 4.93
N THR A 43 14.50 -11.51 6.19
CA THR A 43 13.69 -12.53 6.84
C THR A 43 12.26 -12.04 7.01
N SER A 44 11.28 -12.86 6.66
CA SER A 44 9.87 -12.54 6.85
C SER A 44 9.16 -13.56 7.73
N LYS A 45 8.07 -13.13 8.38
CA LYS A 45 7.16 -13.98 9.17
C LYS A 45 5.73 -13.49 9.06
N ASP A 46 4.77 -14.41 9.06
CA ASP A 46 3.36 -14.08 9.13
C ASP A 46 2.91 -13.94 10.58
N VAL A 47 2.08 -12.95 10.87
CA VAL A 47 1.55 -12.65 12.20
C VAL A 47 0.06 -12.36 12.14
N VAL A 48 -0.65 -12.71 13.22
CA VAL A 48 -2.05 -12.33 13.40
C VAL A 48 -2.09 -10.97 14.07
N VAL A 49 -2.72 -10.00 13.42
CA VAL A 49 -2.93 -8.64 13.92
C VAL A 49 -4.18 -8.57 14.79
N ASP A 50 -5.27 -9.19 14.31
CA ASP A 50 -6.54 -9.30 15.02
C ASP A 50 -7.17 -10.67 14.79
N ALA A 51 -7.22 -11.48 15.84
CA ALA A 51 -7.78 -12.82 15.78
C ALA A 51 -9.31 -12.83 15.60
N ALA A 52 -10.01 -11.76 15.96
CA ALA A 52 -11.47 -11.70 15.85
C ALA A 52 -11.93 -11.51 14.41
N THR A 53 -11.16 -10.77 13.61
CA THR A 53 -11.43 -10.54 12.19
C THR A 53 -10.66 -11.47 11.27
N GLY A 54 -9.63 -12.14 11.81
CA GLY A 54 -8.66 -12.92 11.01
C GLY A 54 -7.62 -12.04 10.30
N LEU A 55 -7.56 -10.74 10.63
CA LEU A 55 -6.59 -9.83 10.04
C LEU A 55 -5.16 -10.29 10.34
N ALA A 56 -4.36 -10.43 9.29
CA ALA A 56 -2.96 -10.83 9.35
C ALA A 56 -2.05 -9.80 8.68
N ALA A 57 -0.77 -9.96 8.88
CA ALA A 57 0.26 -9.20 8.17
C ALA A 57 1.53 -10.06 8.03
N ARG A 58 2.34 -9.76 7.02
CA ARG A 58 3.70 -10.28 6.89
C ARG A 58 4.69 -9.22 7.32
N LEU A 59 5.48 -9.55 8.33
CA LEU A 59 6.60 -8.72 8.78
C LEU A 59 7.85 -9.07 7.99
N TYR A 60 8.66 -8.05 7.70
CA TYR A 60 9.95 -8.20 7.02
C TYR A 60 11.03 -7.47 7.80
N LEU A 61 12.15 -8.14 8.00
CA LEU A 61 13.32 -7.61 8.70
C LEU A 61 14.55 -7.76 7.79
N PRO A 62 15.25 -6.66 7.43
CA PRO A 62 16.48 -6.76 6.67
C PRO A 62 17.59 -7.40 7.50
N ALA A 63 18.63 -7.92 6.86
CA ALA A 63 19.82 -8.39 7.56
C ALA A 63 20.36 -7.30 8.49
N ILE A 64 20.36 -7.57 9.79
CA ILE A 64 20.95 -6.68 10.77
C ILE A 64 22.42 -7.07 10.89
N PRO A 65 23.36 -6.18 10.59
CA PRO A 65 24.77 -6.46 10.81
C PRO A 65 24.96 -6.86 12.27
N THR A 66 25.37 -8.11 12.52
CA THR A 66 25.91 -8.47 13.82
C THR A 66 27.12 -7.56 14.00
N ALA A 67 27.08 -6.68 15.00
CA ALA A 67 28.24 -5.86 15.33
C ALA A 67 29.45 -6.81 15.45
N ALA A 68 30.44 -6.64 14.57
CA ALA A 68 31.72 -7.25 14.78
C ALA A 68 32.15 -6.84 16.20
N PRO A 69 32.74 -7.73 17.00
CA PRO A 69 33.26 -7.35 18.32
C PRO A 69 34.36 -6.33 18.08
N LEU A 70 33.99 -5.05 18.00
CA LEU A 70 34.94 -3.95 18.13
C LEU A 70 35.50 -4.05 19.54
N ALA A 71 36.81 -4.14 19.61
CA ALA A 71 37.57 -4.13 20.84
C ALA A 71 36.96 -3.14 21.83
N SER A 72 36.58 -3.66 22.98
CA SER A 72 35.90 -2.99 24.06
C SER A 72 36.64 -1.70 24.50
N GLU A 73 36.12 -0.56 24.04
CA GLU A 73 36.28 0.68 24.79
C GLU A 73 35.26 0.63 25.93
N PRO A 74 35.67 0.79 27.18
CA PRO A 74 34.78 0.74 28.33
C PRO A 74 33.97 2.04 28.38
N GLY A 75 32.68 2.00 28.04
CA GLY A 75 31.76 3.11 28.22
C GLY A 75 30.72 3.38 27.16
N GLY A 76 30.77 2.74 26.03
CA GLY A 76 29.80 2.97 24.94
C GLY A 76 28.87 1.78 24.70
N GLY A 77 27.80 1.65 25.44
CA GLY A 77 26.70 0.80 25.10
C GLY A 77 25.99 1.39 23.87
N GLY A 78 26.50 1.10 22.67
CA GLY A 78 25.84 1.48 21.42
C GLY A 78 24.50 0.75 21.30
N ALA A 79 23.39 1.42 21.63
CA ALA A 79 22.07 0.92 21.30
C ALA A 79 22.03 0.67 19.78
N ALA A 80 21.65 -0.54 19.37
CA ALA A 80 21.48 -0.85 17.95
C ALA A 80 20.58 0.20 17.30
N THR A 81 21.05 0.80 16.20
CA THR A 81 20.27 1.83 15.50
C THR A 81 18.98 1.21 14.97
N LYS A 82 17.84 1.68 15.47
CA LYS A 82 16.53 1.23 15.01
C LYS A 82 16.27 1.69 13.59
N LEU A 83 15.51 0.89 12.84
CA LEU A 83 15.18 1.10 11.43
C LEU A 83 13.81 1.77 11.29
N PRO A 84 13.58 2.62 10.28
CA PRO A 84 12.25 3.14 10.01
C PRO A 84 11.23 2.00 9.84
N VAL A 85 9.99 2.24 10.23
CA VAL A 85 8.89 1.28 10.06
C VAL A 85 8.09 1.66 8.81
N LEU A 86 7.86 0.70 7.93
CA LEU A 86 7.07 0.86 6.72
C LEU A 86 5.82 -0.01 6.79
N VAL A 87 4.62 0.58 6.84
CA VAL A 87 3.36 -0.14 6.68
C VAL A 87 2.96 -0.06 5.22
N ILE A 88 2.87 -1.21 4.53
CA ILE A 88 2.65 -1.27 3.09
C ILE A 88 1.41 -2.10 2.74
N PHE A 89 0.63 -1.60 1.77
CA PHE A 89 -0.60 -2.22 1.27
C PHE A 89 -0.41 -2.67 -0.18
N HIS A 90 -0.76 -3.94 -0.47
CA HIS A 90 -0.67 -4.48 -1.82
C HIS A 90 -1.76 -3.92 -2.75
N GLY A 91 -1.52 -4.04 -4.06
CA GLY A 91 -2.49 -3.73 -5.10
C GLY A 91 -3.52 -4.85 -5.30
N GLY A 92 -4.23 -4.83 -6.45
CA GLY A 92 -5.17 -5.88 -6.82
C GLY A 92 -6.64 -5.46 -6.79
N TYR A 93 -6.94 -4.18 -7.03
CA TYR A 93 -8.32 -3.65 -7.16
C TYR A 93 -9.22 -3.88 -5.95
N PHE A 94 -8.67 -4.16 -4.77
CA PHE A 94 -9.38 -4.59 -3.54
C PHE A 94 -10.00 -5.99 -3.64
N VAL A 95 -9.71 -6.77 -4.66
CA VAL A 95 -10.35 -8.06 -4.95
C VAL A 95 -9.38 -9.23 -5.08
N VAL A 96 -8.11 -8.98 -5.34
CA VAL A 96 -7.04 -9.98 -5.44
C VAL A 96 -5.78 -9.50 -4.75
N GLY A 97 -4.84 -10.40 -4.54
CA GLY A 97 -3.54 -10.10 -3.94
C GLY A 97 -3.48 -10.43 -2.45
N SER A 98 -2.25 -10.52 -1.98
CA SER A 98 -1.91 -10.72 -0.56
C SER A 98 -0.43 -10.36 -0.35
N PRO A 99 0.05 -10.24 0.90
CA PRO A 99 1.48 -10.15 1.20
C PRO A 99 2.30 -11.34 0.71
N GLY A 100 1.65 -12.47 0.50
CA GLY A 100 2.27 -13.71 0.02
C GLY A 100 2.30 -13.86 -1.50
N CYS A 101 1.67 -12.99 -2.29
CA CYS A 101 1.76 -13.04 -3.75
C CYS A 101 3.23 -12.94 -4.19
N PRO A 102 3.74 -13.87 -5.04
CA PRO A 102 5.17 -13.96 -5.35
C PRO A 102 5.80 -12.65 -5.77
N ASP A 103 5.18 -11.95 -6.74
CA ASP A 103 5.71 -10.70 -7.28
C ASP A 103 5.73 -9.57 -6.22
N PHE A 104 4.64 -9.43 -5.46
CA PHE A 104 4.57 -8.40 -4.42
C PHE A 104 5.49 -8.71 -3.24
N HIS A 105 5.59 -9.99 -2.85
CA HIS A 105 6.54 -10.44 -1.82
C HIS A 105 7.99 -10.17 -2.24
N GLY A 106 8.36 -10.47 -3.47
CA GLY A 106 9.69 -10.18 -4.03
C GLY A 106 9.99 -8.69 -4.06
N TYR A 107 9.02 -7.87 -4.49
CA TYR A 107 9.15 -6.41 -4.44
C TYR A 107 9.39 -5.90 -3.01
N VAL A 108 8.60 -6.37 -2.02
CA VAL A 108 8.77 -5.95 -0.63
C VAL A 108 10.10 -6.40 -0.04
N ASN A 109 10.57 -7.62 -0.34
CA ASN A 109 11.92 -8.08 0.05
C ASN A 109 13.00 -7.12 -0.47
N SER A 110 12.96 -6.79 -1.77
CA SER A 110 13.90 -5.86 -2.40
C SER A 110 13.85 -4.46 -1.77
N LEU A 111 12.63 -3.94 -1.53
CA LEU A 111 12.44 -2.65 -0.88
C LEU A 111 12.99 -2.62 0.54
N VAL A 112 12.70 -3.65 1.33
CA VAL A 112 13.18 -3.77 2.72
C VAL A 112 14.71 -3.82 2.79
N ALA A 113 15.33 -4.58 1.91
CA ALA A 113 16.79 -4.65 1.81
C ALA A 113 17.41 -3.30 1.42
N ALA A 114 16.88 -2.67 0.37
CA ALA A 114 17.42 -1.43 -0.19
C ALA A 114 17.19 -0.23 0.74
N ALA A 115 15.96 -0.04 1.25
CA ALA A 115 15.61 1.09 2.09
C ALA A 115 15.99 0.89 3.57
N ARG A 116 16.41 -0.34 3.95
CA ARG A 116 16.73 -0.71 5.35
C ARG A 116 15.63 -0.32 6.32
N VAL A 117 14.45 -0.86 6.12
CA VAL A 117 13.25 -0.65 6.93
C VAL A 117 12.77 -1.95 7.56
N VAL A 118 12.02 -1.86 8.66
CA VAL A 118 11.16 -2.96 9.13
C VAL A 118 9.81 -2.77 8.45
N ALA A 119 9.36 -3.74 7.63
CA ALA A 119 8.09 -3.58 6.93
C ALA A 119 6.98 -4.45 7.50
N VAL A 120 5.75 -3.93 7.43
CA VAL A 120 4.49 -4.59 7.75
C VAL A 120 3.64 -4.59 6.50
N SER A 121 3.57 -5.70 5.78
CA SER A 121 2.71 -5.88 4.61
C SER A 121 1.37 -6.45 5.06
N VAL A 122 0.31 -5.67 4.87
CA VAL A 122 -1.01 -5.96 5.45
C VAL A 122 -1.83 -6.87 4.56
N ASP A 123 -2.38 -7.93 5.13
CA ASP A 123 -3.29 -8.87 4.47
C ASP A 123 -4.75 -8.47 4.78
N TYR A 124 -5.18 -7.37 4.18
CA TYR A 124 -6.52 -6.83 4.37
C TYR A 124 -7.57 -7.65 3.63
N ARG A 125 -8.79 -7.74 4.20
CA ARG A 125 -9.91 -8.48 3.60
C ARG A 125 -10.31 -7.89 2.26
N LEU A 126 -10.63 -8.80 1.34
CA LEU A 126 -10.91 -8.50 -0.07
C LEU A 126 -12.41 -8.58 -0.38
N ALA A 127 -12.85 -7.72 -1.28
CA ALA A 127 -14.14 -7.84 -1.95
C ALA A 127 -14.09 -8.99 -2.99
N PRO A 128 -15.24 -9.57 -3.36
CA PRO A 128 -16.59 -9.22 -2.91
C PRO A 128 -17.01 -9.89 -1.61
N GLU A 129 -16.27 -10.87 -1.06
CA GLU A 129 -16.62 -11.55 0.19
C GLU A 129 -16.69 -10.57 1.38
N HIS A 130 -15.79 -9.59 1.36
CA HIS A 130 -15.73 -8.51 2.33
C HIS A 130 -15.71 -7.16 1.59
N PRO A 131 -16.87 -6.62 1.19
CA PRO A 131 -16.93 -5.37 0.47
C PRO A 131 -16.30 -4.21 1.28
N LEU A 132 -15.80 -3.21 0.57
CA LEU A 132 -15.39 -1.98 1.23
C LEU A 132 -16.56 -1.39 2.05
N PRO A 133 -16.31 -0.89 3.29
CA PRO A 133 -15.01 -0.42 3.76
C PRO A 133 -14.15 -1.47 4.50
N ALA A 134 -14.48 -2.77 4.52
CA ALA A 134 -13.75 -3.77 5.32
C ALA A 134 -12.22 -3.69 5.14
N GLY A 135 -11.73 -3.55 3.90
CA GLY A 135 -10.29 -3.41 3.63
C GLY A 135 -9.67 -2.14 4.23
N TYR A 136 -10.42 -1.03 4.32
CA TYR A 136 -9.95 0.19 5.00
C TYR A 136 -9.94 0.02 6.52
N ASP A 137 -10.96 -0.63 7.09
CA ASP A 137 -11.04 -0.89 8.53
C ASP A 137 -9.88 -1.78 8.99
N ASP A 138 -9.58 -2.83 8.24
CA ASP A 138 -8.44 -3.72 8.47
C ASP A 138 -7.12 -2.96 8.37
N SER A 139 -6.98 -2.14 7.35
CA SER A 139 -5.77 -1.34 7.11
C SER A 139 -5.52 -0.34 8.25
N TRP A 140 -6.58 0.25 8.79
CA TRP A 140 -6.51 1.13 9.95
C TRP A 140 -6.08 0.38 11.21
N ALA A 141 -6.68 -0.79 11.47
CA ALA A 141 -6.31 -1.64 12.59
C ALA A 141 -4.83 -2.06 12.51
N ALA A 142 -4.37 -2.50 11.32
CA ALA A 142 -2.99 -2.90 11.11
C ALA A 142 -2.00 -1.73 11.27
N LEU A 143 -2.32 -0.55 10.75
CA LEU A 143 -1.49 0.65 10.92
C LEU A 143 -1.36 1.03 12.40
N THR A 144 -2.47 1.01 13.14
CA THR A 144 -2.49 1.31 14.58
C THR A 144 -1.68 0.29 15.36
N TRP A 145 -1.85 -0.99 15.06
CA TRP A 145 -1.09 -2.09 15.64
C TRP A 145 0.42 -1.95 15.37
N ALA A 146 0.82 -1.66 14.14
CA ALA A 146 2.21 -1.47 13.78
C ALA A 146 2.83 -0.27 14.49
N ALA A 147 2.14 0.87 14.49
CA ALA A 147 2.60 2.10 15.15
C ALA A 147 2.69 1.99 16.68
N SER A 148 1.98 1.04 17.29
CA SER A 148 2.09 0.75 18.73
C SER A 148 3.30 -0.11 19.10
N GLY A 149 3.97 -0.75 18.11
CA GLY A 149 5.07 -1.67 18.36
C GLY A 149 4.62 -2.99 18.99
N ALA A 150 3.43 -3.46 18.65
CA ALA A 150 2.79 -4.62 19.29
C ALA A 150 3.53 -5.97 19.06
N ASP A 151 4.39 -6.06 18.04
CA ASP A 151 5.24 -7.25 17.80
C ASP A 151 6.70 -6.96 18.20
N PRO A 152 7.42 -7.93 18.78
CA PRO A 152 8.84 -7.80 19.12
C PRO A 152 9.72 -7.33 17.96
N CYS A 153 9.44 -7.74 16.73
CA CYS A 153 10.17 -7.27 15.55
C CYS A 153 10.10 -5.75 15.40
N LEU A 154 8.93 -5.15 15.69
CA LEU A 154 8.72 -3.72 15.64
C LEU A 154 9.31 -3.00 16.87
N SER A 155 9.08 -3.53 18.07
CA SER A 155 9.56 -2.91 19.31
C SER A 155 11.07 -2.96 19.45
N ASP A 156 11.72 -4.02 18.99
CA ASP A 156 13.15 -4.23 19.15
C ASP A 156 13.96 -3.59 18.02
N HIS A 157 13.47 -3.63 16.79
CA HIS A 157 14.20 -3.20 15.60
C HIS A 157 13.64 -1.95 14.94
N GLY A 158 12.34 -1.65 15.12
CA GLY A 158 11.67 -0.52 14.50
C GLY A 158 11.84 0.80 15.27
N ASP A 159 12.11 1.87 14.55
CA ASP A 159 11.97 3.24 15.04
C ASP A 159 10.52 3.70 14.90
N LEU A 160 9.74 3.54 15.95
CA LEU A 160 8.34 3.95 15.99
C LEU A 160 8.16 5.49 15.97
N GLY A 161 9.25 6.26 15.99
CA GLY A 161 9.26 7.70 15.74
C GLY A 161 9.34 8.05 14.24
N ARG A 162 9.64 7.05 13.38
CA ARG A 162 9.81 7.20 11.93
C ARG A 162 8.95 6.17 11.19
N VAL A 163 7.65 6.42 11.13
CA VAL A 163 6.68 5.54 10.47
C VAL A 163 6.35 6.06 9.08
N PHE A 164 6.44 5.19 8.08
CA PHE A 164 6.02 5.45 6.70
C PHE A 164 4.80 4.61 6.36
N VAL A 165 3.90 5.17 5.55
CA VAL A 165 2.72 4.48 5.04
C VAL A 165 2.84 4.41 3.53
N ALA A 166 2.79 3.21 2.97
CA ALA A 166 3.01 2.98 1.55
C ALA A 166 1.94 2.07 0.92
N GLY A 167 1.81 2.12 -0.39
CA GLY A 167 1.01 1.16 -1.12
C GLY A 167 1.14 1.27 -2.62
N ALA A 168 0.75 0.21 -3.32
CA ALA A 168 0.75 0.13 -4.78
C ALA A 168 -0.69 0.03 -5.31
N SER A 169 -1.03 0.80 -6.35
CA SER A 169 -2.36 0.76 -7.00
C SER A 169 -3.52 0.97 -6.03
N ALA A 170 -4.38 -0.05 -5.81
CA ALA A 170 -5.43 -0.04 -4.79
C ALA A 170 -4.84 0.14 -3.38
N GLY A 171 -3.67 -0.43 -3.10
CA GLY A 171 -2.95 -0.23 -1.85
C GLY A 171 -2.49 1.22 -1.67
N ALA A 172 -2.15 1.93 -2.75
CA ALA A 172 -1.83 3.37 -2.67
C ALA A 172 -3.09 4.21 -2.35
N ASN A 173 -4.25 3.81 -2.85
CA ASN A 173 -5.52 4.39 -2.42
C ASN A 173 -5.76 4.14 -0.92
N ILE A 174 -5.51 2.92 -0.44
CA ILE A 174 -5.59 2.62 0.99
C ILE A 174 -4.62 3.50 1.78
N ALA A 175 -3.34 3.57 1.36
CA ALA A 175 -2.31 4.37 2.03
C ALA A 175 -2.71 5.85 2.16
N HIS A 176 -3.29 6.43 1.09
CA HIS A 176 -3.87 7.77 1.13
C HIS A 176 -4.95 7.90 2.21
N ASN A 177 -5.92 6.98 2.22
CA ASN A 177 -7.03 7.01 3.19
C ASN A 177 -6.52 6.84 4.63
N MET A 178 -5.51 5.99 4.86
CA MET A 178 -4.87 5.84 6.16
C MET A 178 -4.15 7.13 6.58
N ALA A 179 -3.47 7.81 5.66
CA ALA A 179 -2.81 9.08 5.94
C ALA A 179 -3.82 10.19 6.29
N ILE A 180 -4.95 10.27 5.60
CA ILE A 180 -6.04 11.22 5.93
C ILE A 180 -6.64 10.90 7.31
N ALA A 181 -6.95 9.62 7.56
CA ALA A 181 -7.50 9.19 8.85
C ALA A 181 -6.53 9.49 10.00
N ALA A 182 -5.23 9.23 9.81
CA ALA A 182 -4.20 9.52 10.79
C ALA A 182 -4.06 11.02 11.09
N GLY A 183 -4.10 11.86 10.06
CA GLY A 183 -4.01 13.32 10.20
C GLY A 183 -5.24 13.97 10.86
N THR A 184 -6.34 13.22 10.98
CA THR A 184 -7.55 13.63 11.71
C THR A 184 -7.74 12.92 13.05
N SER A 185 -6.90 11.92 13.34
CA SER A 185 -6.97 11.12 14.56
C SER A 185 -6.30 11.81 15.75
N ALA A 186 -6.86 11.59 16.94
CA ALA A 186 -6.22 11.96 18.19
C ALA A 186 -5.23 10.90 18.71
N THR A 187 -4.95 9.83 17.95
CA THR A 187 -4.08 8.73 18.37
C THR A 187 -2.60 9.16 18.31
N PRO A 188 -1.88 9.28 19.46
CA PRO A 188 -0.52 9.85 19.48
C PRO A 188 0.50 9.04 18.66
N ALA A 189 0.32 7.71 18.56
CA ALA A 189 1.22 6.86 17.76
C ALA A 189 1.19 7.21 16.28
N LEU A 190 0.04 7.64 15.75
CA LEU A 190 -0.14 8.00 14.34
C LEU A 190 0.34 9.42 14.01
N ALA A 191 0.55 10.27 15.02
CA ALA A 191 1.20 11.57 14.83
C ALA A 191 2.69 11.46 14.40
N ARG A 192 3.25 10.24 14.45
CA ARG A 192 4.65 9.94 14.09
C ARG A 192 4.85 9.50 12.65
N ILE A 193 3.80 9.55 11.81
CA ILE A 193 3.94 9.29 10.37
C ILE A 193 4.87 10.36 9.81
N GLU A 194 5.99 9.92 9.26
CA GLU A 194 7.00 10.80 8.65
C GLU A 194 6.71 11.04 7.18
N GLY A 195 6.32 10.00 6.46
CA GLY A 195 6.06 10.09 5.02
C GLY A 195 5.01 9.12 4.52
N VAL A 196 4.45 9.48 3.36
CA VAL A 196 3.45 8.69 2.62
C VAL A 196 3.97 8.40 1.23
N ILE A 197 3.91 7.14 0.79
CA ILE A 197 4.44 6.67 -0.49
C ILE A 197 3.30 6.04 -1.29
N LEU A 198 2.90 6.71 -2.37
CA LEU A 198 1.81 6.28 -3.25
C LEU A 198 2.37 5.83 -4.59
N LEU A 199 2.49 4.52 -4.78
CA LEU A 199 3.02 3.93 -6.01
C LEU A 199 1.86 3.66 -6.98
N HIS A 200 1.81 4.40 -8.09
CA HIS A 200 0.77 4.30 -9.13
C HIS A 200 -0.66 4.32 -8.56
N PRO A 201 -1.06 5.36 -7.81
CA PRO A 201 -2.30 5.36 -7.03
C PRO A 201 -3.55 5.15 -7.91
N SER A 202 -4.43 4.25 -7.47
CA SER A 202 -5.69 3.98 -8.16
C SER A 202 -6.81 4.88 -7.62
N PHE A 203 -6.84 6.11 -8.11
CA PHE A 203 -7.94 7.04 -7.87
C PHE A 203 -8.94 7.02 -9.02
N ARG A 204 -10.19 7.37 -8.76
CA ARG A 204 -11.28 7.46 -9.72
C ARG A 204 -12.05 8.76 -9.54
N GLY A 205 -13.08 8.98 -10.36
CA GLY A 205 -14.00 10.11 -10.25
C GLY A 205 -15.00 10.09 -11.41
N GLU A 206 -16.20 10.61 -11.19
CA GLU A 206 -17.27 10.71 -12.19
C GLU A 206 -16.91 11.75 -13.28
N ARG A 207 -16.19 12.80 -12.91
CA ARG A 207 -15.70 13.79 -13.89
C ARG A 207 -14.43 13.27 -14.56
N LYS A 208 -14.44 13.22 -15.89
CA LYS A 208 -13.27 12.92 -16.71
C LYS A 208 -12.24 14.05 -16.60
N LEU A 209 -10.97 13.71 -16.44
CA LEU A 209 -9.86 14.65 -16.61
C LEU A 209 -9.52 14.78 -18.10
N GLU A 210 -8.89 15.89 -18.48
CA GLU A 210 -8.57 16.20 -19.89
C GLU A 210 -7.71 15.11 -20.52
N ASP A 211 -6.68 14.65 -19.81
CA ASP A 211 -5.71 13.65 -20.28
C ASP A 211 -6.14 12.19 -20.02
N GLU A 212 -7.35 11.93 -19.50
CA GLU A 212 -7.83 10.57 -19.28
C GLU A 212 -8.36 9.94 -20.56
N ALA A 213 -7.94 8.71 -20.86
CA ALA A 213 -8.51 7.92 -21.93
C ALA A 213 -9.98 7.57 -21.62
N GLU A 214 -10.85 7.69 -22.64
CA GLU A 214 -12.31 7.49 -22.51
C GLU A 214 -12.66 6.10 -21.99
N GLU A 215 -12.00 5.07 -22.53
CA GLU A 215 -12.22 3.67 -22.18
C GLU A 215 -11.85 3.37 -20.72
N PHE A 216 -10.89 4.14 -20.19
CA PHE A 216 -10.43 3.95 -18.81
C PHE A 216 -11.24 4.77 -17.79
N TRP A 217 -11.67 5.97 -18.17
CA TRP A 217 -12.49 6.83 -17.33
C TRP A 217 -13.88 6.25 -17.09
N ARG A 218 -14.51 5.65 -18.11
CA ARG A 218 -15.89 5.16 -18.00
C ARG A 218 -16.12 4.38 -16.71
N PRO A 219 -17.03 4.86 -15.82
CA PRO A 219 -17.26 4.19 -14.55
C PRO A 219 -17.82 2.79 -14.79
N ASN A 220 -17.14 1.76 -14.30
CA ASN A 220 -17.74 0.44 -14.24
C ASN A 220 -18.63 0.36 -12.99
N LYS A 221 -19.84 0.93 -13.09
CA LYS A 221 -20.82 0.98 -11.99
C LYS A 221 -21.14 -0.40 -11.42
N LYS A 222 -21.17 -1.43 -12.26
CA LYS A 222 -21.40 -2.82 -11.81
C LYS A 222 -20.25 -3.31 -10.93
N ARG A 223 -18.99 -3.01 -11.30
CA ARG A 223 -17.82 -3.37 -10.49
C ARG A 223 -17.87 -2.69 -9.13
N TRP A 224 -18.14 -1.38 -9.09
CA TRP A 224 -18.20 -0.65 -7.82
C TRP A 224 -19.38 -1.09 -6.96
N ALA A 225 -20.51 -1.46 -7.53
CA ALA A 225 -21.64 -2.02 -6.79
C ALA A 225 -21.30 -3.34 -6.09
N VAL A 226 -20.32 -4.09 -6.60
CA VAL A 226 -19.82 -5.34 -6.00
C VAL A 226 -18.71 -5.08 -4.98
N ILE A 227 -17.75 -4.20 -5.33
CA ILE A 227 -16.58 -3.92 -4.48
C ILE A 227 -16.94 -3.00 -3.32
N PHE A 228 -17.81 -2.00 -3.57
CA PHE A 228 -18.15 -0.96 -2.62
C PHE A 228 -19.63 -0.59 -2.70
N PRO A 229 -20.55 -1.50 -2.31
CA PRO A 229 -21.98 -1.27 -2.40
C PRO A 229 -22.48 -0.09 -1.56
N GLY A 230 -21.71 0.28 -0.52
CA GLY A 230 -22.00 1.42 0.36
C GLY A 230 -21.47 2.77 -0.12
N ALA A 231 -20.83 2.84 -1.30
CA ALA A 231 -20.38 4.12 -1.87
C ALA A 231 -21.58 4.96 -2.28
N ARG A 232 -21.85 6.05 -1.57
CA ARG A 232 -23.03 6.89 -1.81
C ARG A 232 -22.98 7.64 -3.14
N ASP A 233 -21.78 8.07 -3.52
CA ASP A 233 -21.52 8.92 -4.68
C ASP A 233 -20.76 8.15 -5.78
N GLY A 234 -20.82 6.81 -5.79
CA GLY A 234 -20.15 5.98 -6.79
C GLY A 234 -18.63 6.21 -6.80
N SER A 235 -18.09 6.57 -7.96
CA SER A 235 -16.65 6.86 -8.09
C SER A 235 -16.24 8.19 -7.46
N ASP A 236 -17.18 9.03 -7.04
CA ASP A 236 -16.92 10.26 -6.28
C ASP A 236 -17.02 10.07 -4.77
N ASP A 237 -17.18 8.83 -4.27
CA ASP A 237 -16.97 8.56 -2.85
C ASP A 237 -15.57 9.09 -2.44
N PRO A 238 -15.46 9.88 -1.37
CA PRO A 238 -14.20 10.50 -0.94
C PRO A 238 -13.01 9.55 -0.80
N ARG A 239 -13.28 8.28 -0.49
CA ARG A 239 -12.24 7.25 -0.35
C ARG A 239 -11.70 6.79 -1.71
N ILE A 240 -12.48 6.95 -2.76
CA ILE A 240 -12.13 6.59 -4.15
C ILE A 240 -11.62 7.81 -4.91
N ASN A 241 -12.25 8.97 -4.70
CA ASN A 241 -11.87 10.25 -5.28
C ASN A 241 -11.46 11.26 -4.19
N PRO A 242 -10.18 11.31 -3.83
CA PRO A 242 -9.71 12.24 -2.80
C PRO A 242 -9.79 13.72 -3.21
N MET A 243 -10.10 14.00 -4.47
CA MET A 243 -10.22 15.36 -5.03
C MET A 243 -11.66 15.83 -5.18
N THR A 244 -12.65 15.02 -4.76
CA THR A 244 -14.05 15.44 -4.81
C THR A 244 -14.35 16.51 -3.76
N ALA A 245 -15.35 17.35 -4.02
CA ALA A 245 -15.73 18.44 -3.11
C ALA A 245 -16.17 17.96 -1.70
N GLY A 246 -16.62 16.71 -1.60
CA GLY A 246 -17.02 16.10 -0.31
C GLY A 246 -15.88 15.38 0.43
N ALA A 247 -14.67 15.31 -0.15
CA ALA A 247 -13.53 14.66 0.48
C ALA A 247 -13.00 15.45 1.68
N PRO A 248 -12.44 14.77 2.72
CA PRO A 248 -11.63 15.46 3.71
C PRO A 248 -10.53 16.25 3.02
N GLY A 249 -10.31 17.49 3.45
CA GLY A 249 -9.31 18.35 2.81
C GLY A 249 -7.91 17.71 2.83
N LEU A 250 -7.22 17.75 1.71
CA LEU A 250 -5.86 17.19 1.55
C LEU A 250 -4.84 17.85 2.48
N ALA A 251 -5.12 19.06 2.97
CA ALA A 251 -4.35 19.71 4.04
C ALA A 251 -4.28 18.89 5.35
N LYS A 252 -5.12 17.88 5.50
CA LYS A 252 -5.16 16.98 6.66
C LYS A 252 -4.32 15.72 6.51
N LEU A 253 -3.59 15.55 5.42
CA LEU A 253 -2.67 14.42 5.28
C LEU A 253 -1.70 14.36 6.45
N ALA A 254 -1.58 13.20 7.08
CA ALA A 254 -0.51 12.94 8.04
C ALA A 254 0.85 12.88 7.32
N GLY A 255 1.90 13.14 8.08
CA GLY A 255 3.26 13.10 7.56
C GLY A 255 3.78 14.49 7.17
N LYS A 256 5.08 14.52 6.89
CA LYS A 256 5.83 15.71 6.48
C LYS A 256 6.18 15.69 5.00
N ARG A 257 6.14 14.50 4.39
CA ARG A 257 6.55 14.27 3.01
C ARG A 257 5.59 13.30 2.33
N LEU A 258 5.31 13.57 1.07
CA LEU A 258 4.50 12.73 0.20
C LEU A 258 5.29 12.41 -1.07
N PHE A 259 5.48 11.11 -1.35
CA PHE A 259 6.01 10.62 -2.61
C PHE A 259 4.89 10.00 -3.44
N VAL A 260 4.77 10.40 -4.69
CA VAL A 260 3.82 9.81 -5.64
C VAL A 260 4.57 9.39 -6.89
N SER A 261 4.41 8.14 -7.31
CA SER A 261 4.89 7.71 -8.62
C SER A 261 3.75 7.46 -9.60
N THR A 262 4.04 7.69 -10.88
CA THR A 262 3.20 7.34 -12.03
C THR A 262 4.07 6.71 -13.11
N ALA A 263 3.44 6.19 -14.18
CA ALA A 263 4.17 5.75 -15.37
C ALA A 263 3.49 6.30 -16.63
N SER A 264 4.27 6.61 -17.66
CA SER A 264 3.76 7.35 -18.82
C SER A 264 2.69 6.59 -19.61
N GLU A 265 2.76 5.25 -19.62
CA GLU A 265 1.81 4.37 -20.30
C GLU A 265 0.71 3.84 -19.34
N ASP A 266 0.70 4.30 -18.08
CA ASP A 266 -0.37 3.96 -17.13
C ASP A 266 -1.58 4.88 -17.35
N PRO A 267 -2.76 4.34 -17.75
CA PRO A 267 -3.96 5.15 -17.92
C PRO A 267 -4.47 5.80 -16.60
N ARG A 268 -3.88 5.49 -15.45
CA ARG A 268 -4.16 6.12 -14.16
C ARG A 268 -3.28 7.34 -13.89
N ALA A 269 -2.19 7.51 -14.64
CA ALA A 269 -1.22 8.59 -14.44
C ALA A 269 -1.85 9.99 -14.37
N PRO A 270 -2.86 10.34 -15.21
CA PRO A 270 -3.51 11.65 -15.13
C PRO A 270 -4.07 11.96 -13.74
N ARG A 271 -4.69 10.98 -13.08
CA ARG A 271 -5.24 11.19 -11.72
C ARG A 271 -4.14 11.27 -10.65
N GLY A 272 -3.05 10.53 -10.81
CA GLY A 272 -1.88 10.65 -9.94
C GLY A 272 -1.25 12.04 -10.02
N ARG A 273 -1.08 12.59 -11.23
CA ARG A 273 -0.58 13.96 -11.46
C ARG A 273 -1.52 15.01 -10.89
N ALA A 274 -2.83 14.91 -11.18
CA ALA A 274 -3.83 15.82 -10.65
C ALA A 274 -3.89 15.81 -9.12
N TYR A 275 -3.72 14.64 -8.51
CA TYR A 275 -3.65 14.51 -7.06
C TYR A 275 -2.43 15.24 -6.46
N CYS A 276 -1.24 15.10 -7.06
CA CYS A 276 -0.05 15.84 -6.62
C CYS A 276 -0.30 17.35 -6.62
N GLU A 277 -0.90 17.88 -7.68
CA GLU A 277 -1.22 19.29 -7.79
C GLU A 277 -2.27 19.73 -6.77
N ALA A 278 -3.30 18.90 -6.55
CA ALA A 278 -4.31 19.16 -5.55
C ALA A 278 -3.71 19.21 -4.13
N VAL A 279 -2.74 18.33 -3.80
CA VAL A 279 -2.05 18.39 -2.50
C VAL A 279 -1.19 19.64 -2.38
N ARG A 280 -0.41 20.00 -3.41
CA ARG A 280 0.43 21.21 -3.41
C ARG A 280 -0.38 22.48 -3.16
N THR A 281 -1.61 22.52 -3.69
CA THR A 281 -2.49 23.70 -3.58
C THR A 281 -3.45 23.64 -2.38
N SER A 282 -3.47 22.54 -1.64
CA SER A 282 -4.40 22.31 -0.52
C SER A 282 -4.10 23.11 0.75
N GLY A 283 -2.89 23.67 0.86
CA GLY A 283 -2.38 24.25 2.11
C GLY A 283 -1.76 23.20 3.05
N TRP A 284 -1.55 21.96 2.62
CA TRP A 284 -0.75 20.99 3.36
C TRP A 284 0.70 21.49 3.51
N PRO A 285 1.27 21.48 4.73
CA PRO A 285 2.58 22.10 4.99
C PRO A 285 3.77 21.22 4.59
N GLY A 286 3.54 19.99 4.14
CA GLY A 286 4.58 19.03 3.80
C GLY A 286 5.11 19.18 2.37
N GLU A 287 6.10 18.39 2.03
CA GLU A 287 6.75 18.37 0.72
C GLU A 287 6.15 17.28 -0.18
N VAL A 288 5.87 17.62 -1.43
CA VAL A 288 5.33 16.71 -2.45
C VAL A 288 6.38 16.43 -3.50
N GLU A 289 6.85 15.20 -3.54
CA GLU A 289 7.69 14.65 -4.59
C GLU A 289 6.84 13.83 -5.56
N TRP A 290 7.05 14.04 -6.87
CA TRP A 290 6.42 13.25 -7.91
C TRP A 290 7.49 12.71 -8.87
N PHE A 291 7.37 11.42 -9.20
CA PHE A 291 8.26 10.73 -10.13
C PHE A 291 7.45 9.99 -11.19
N GLU A 292 7.83 10.10 -12.47
CA GLU A 292 7.18 9.39 -13.56
C GLU A 292 8.18 8.52 -14.33
N SER A 293 7.94 7.20 -14.30
CA SER A 293 8.68 6.23 -15.10
C SER A 293 8.28 6.31 -16.57
N LYS A 294 9.25 6.30 -17.49
CA LYS A 294 9.01 6.49 -18.91
C LYS A 294 8.84 5.15 -19.64
N GLY A 295 7.85 5.07 -20.55
CA GLY A 295 7.58 3.90 -21.36
C GLY A 295 7.00 2.71 -20.60
N GLU A 296 6.63 2.90 -19.34
CA GLU A 296 6.17 1.84 -18.45
C GLU A 296 4.67 1.91 -18.18
N GLY A 297 4.10 0.73 -17.92
CA GLY A 297 2.68 0.57 -17.59
C GLY A 297 2.40 0.57 -16.08
N HIS A 298 1.15 0.27 -15.74
CA HIS A 298 0.67 0.24 -14.36
C HIS A 298 1.37 -0.81 -13.51
N ALA A 299 1.97 -0.40 -12.40
CA ALA A 299 2.60 -1.27 -11.39
C ALA A 299 3.70 -2.19 -11.96
N PHE A 300 4.35 -1.81 -13.06
CA PHE A 300 5.41 -2.58 -13.73
C PHE A 300 6.51 -3.03 -12.75
N PHE A 301 6.88 -2.19 -11.81
CA PHE A 301 7.91 -2.43 -10.81
C PHE A 301 7.62 -3.62 -9.87
N VAL A 302 6.36 -4.09 -9.79
CA VAL A 302 5.99 -5.28 -9.04
C VAL A 302 6.32 -6.54 -9.82
N PHE A 303 6.28 -6.50 -11.16
CA PHE A 303 6.43 -7.67 -12.04
C PHE A 303 7.83 -7.78 -12.65
N ASP A 304 8.49 -6.65 -12.86
CA ASP A 304 9.84 -6.57 -13.41
C ASP A 304 10.74 -5.69 -12.55
N HIS A 305 11.21 -6.26 -11.43
CA HIS A 305 12.07 -5.56 -10.47
C HIS A 305 13.44 -5.15 -11.05
N GLY A 306 13.87 -5.81 -12.11
CA GLY A 306 15.20 -5.63 -12.72
C GLY A 306 15.24 -4.62 -13.86
N SER A 307 14.09 -4.09 -14.32
CA SER A 307 14.08 -3.09 -15.37
C SER A 307 14.75 -1.79 -14.91
N HIS A 308 15.33 -1.05 -15.85
CA HIS A 308 15.98 0.24 -15.57
C HIS A 308 15.06 1.20 -14.81
N GLU A 309 13.80 1.29 -15.23
CA GLU A 309 12.82 2.18 -14.60
C GLU A 309 12.39 1.68 -13.22
N ALA A 310 12.33 0.35 -12.98
CA ALA A 310 12.04 -0.21 -11.67
C ALA A 310 13.17 0.09 -10.67
N VAL A 311 14.41 -0.04 -11.10
CA VAL A 311 15.58 0.33 -10.28
C VAL A 311 15.57 1.82 -9.98
N ALA A 312 15.34 2.68 -10.99
CA ALA A 312 15.25 4.13 -10.79
C ALA A 312 14.13 4.52 -9.82
N LEU A 313 12.96 3.89 -9.91
CA LEU A 313 11.86 4.11 -8.97
C LEU A 313 12.24 3.64 -7.55
N MET A 314 12.89 2.48 -7.42
CA MET A 314 13.36 1.96 -6.13
C MET A 314 14.34 2.94 -5.48
N ASP A 315 15.32 3.46 -6.23
CA ASP A 315 16.30 4.44 -5.74
C ASP A 315 15.63 5.72 -5.23
N ARG A 316 14.57 6.19 -5.90
CA ARG A 316 13.78 7.35 -5.44
C ARG A 316 13.04 7.07 -4.13
N VAL A 317 12.44 5.87 -4.00
CA VAL A 317 11.77 5.46 -2.76
C VAL A 317 12.78 5.33 -1.62
N VAL A 318 13.95 4.76 -1.87
CA VAL A 318 15.04 4.64 -0.89
C VAL A 318 15.50 6.02 -0.43
N ALA A 319 15.78 6.93 -1.36
CA ALA A 319 16.17 8.31 -1.05
C ALA A 319 15.09 9.03 -0.22
N PHE A 320 13.82 8.88 -0.59
CA PHE A 320 12.70 9.44 0.15
C PHE A 320 12.63 8.91 1.60
N VAL A 321 12.81 7.61 1.83
CA VAL A 321 12.84 7.02 3.20
C VAL A 321 14.06 7.50 3.98
N ALA A 322 15.20 7.65 3.33
CA ALA A 322 16.43 8.15 3.96
C ALA A 322 16.37 9.65 4.33
N GLY A 323 15.50 10.41 3.68
CA GLY A 323 15.35 11.86 3.93
C GLY A 323 16.26 12.73 3.05
N HIS A 324 16.57 12.28 1.85
CA HIS A 324 17.39 12.97 0.86
C HIS A 324 16.58 13.45 -0.32
#